data_71bc4a0c49a395f85a46f697e4e68d62
#
_entry.id   71bc4a0c49a395f85a46f697e4e68d62
#
_cell.length_a   1.000
_cell.length_b   1.000
_cell.length_c   1.000
_cell.angle_alpha   90.00
_cell.angle_beta   90.00
_cell.angle_gamma   90.00
#
_symmetry.space_group_name_H-M   'P 1'
#
loop_
_entity.id
_entity.type
_entity.pdbx_description
1 polymer ?
#
loop_
_entity_poly.entity_id
_entity_poly.type
_entity_poly.pdbx_seq_one_letter_code
_entity_poly.pdbx_strand_id
1 'polypeptide(L)'
;MAVNCTQDFRHVGTASWTNLGEKVELSGEIGISVKDALIRSKANYDVNLQPIVALTPELVEAMKHDKTINAGDLMKYVIEGRKATMRMDNFKPLGCVSDGYGVYPNEKMFNLLGMLASGKDMNREDVPIVETAGVIDGGRRVFVTMRM
;
A
#
# COMPACT_ATOMS: atom_id res chain seq x y z
N MET A 1 -11.44 -18.96 3.44
CA MET A 1 -10.10 -18.78 4.07
C MET A 1 -10.16 -17.52 4.89
N ALA A 2 -10.01 -17.59 6.19
CA ALA A 2 -9.83 -16.42 7.03
C ALA A 2 -8.45 -15.84 6.71
N VAL A 3 -8.41 -14.64 6.13
CA VAL A 3 -7.15 -13.91 5.91
C VAL A 3 -6.63 -13.55 7.29
N ASN A 4 -5.46 -14.10 7.65
CA ASN A 4 -4.81 -13.76 8.91
C ASN A 4 -4.26 -12.33 8.78
N CYS A 5 -5.08 -11.34 9.09
CA CYS A 5 -4.80 -9.91 8.93
C CYS A 5 -3.72 -9.40 9.91
N THR A 6 -3.16 -10.28 10.77
CA THR A 6 -2.32 -9.86 11.89
C THR A 6 -0.83 -9.78 11.56
N GLN A 7 -0.35 -10.39 10.50
CA GLN A 7 1.09 -10.51 10.26
C GLN A 7 1.80 -9.27 9.69
N ASP A 8 1.09 -8.36 9.04
CA ASP A 8 1.68 -7.15 8.44
C ASP A 8 0.78 -5.93 8.68
N PHE A 9 0.20 -5.84 9.87
CA PHE A 9 -0.66 -4.72 10.23
C PHE A 9 0.15 -3.66 10.98
N ARG A 10 0.22 -2.46 10.41
CA ARG A 10 0.79 -1.27 11.05
C ARG A 10 -0.23 -0.16 11.05
N HIS A 11 -0.41 0.47 12.18
CA HIS A 11 -1.36 1.56 12.34
C HIS A 11 -0.83 2.64 13.27
N VAL A 12 -1.42 3.81 13.14
CA VAL A 12 -1.23 4.94 14.04
C VAL A 12 -2.59 5.39 14.55
N GLY A 13 -2.71 5.71 15.83
CA GLY A 13 -3.94 6.20 16.43
C GLY A 13 -4.44 5.38 17.62
N THR A 14 -5.61 5.74 18.15
CA THR A 14 -6.14 5.28 19.44
C THR A 14 -7.45 4.49 19.37
N ALA A 15 -7.89 4.08 18.17
CA ALA A 15 -9.15 3.33 18.05
C ALA A 15 -9.11 1.99 18.81
N SER A 16 -10.23 1.57 19.37
CA SER A 16 -10.34 0.39 20.27
C SER A 16 -9.97 -0.95 19.61
N TRP A 17 -9.99 -1.03 18.29
CA TRP A 17 -9.63 -2.23 17.51
C TRP A 17 -8.13 -2.26 17.13
N THR A 18 -7.33 -1.32 17.62
CA THR A 18 -5.89 -1.19 17.30
C THR A 18 -4.96 -2.07 18.13
N ASN A 19 -5.46 -3.05 18.85
CA ASN A 19 -4.64 -4.03 19.59
C ASN A 19 -4.01 -5.10 18.69
N LEU A 20 -4.24 -5.00 17.37
CA LEU A 20 -3.72 -5.92 16.37
C LEU A 20 -2.54 -5.29 15.64
N GLY A 21 -1.39 -5.96 15.64
CA GLY A 21 -0.23 -5.54 14.87
C GLY A 21 0.68 -4.52 15.56
N GLU A 22 1.54 -3.87 14.78
CA GLU A 22 2.48 -2.87 15.27
C GLU A 22 1.79 -1.51 15.44
N LYS A 23 1.67 -1.04 16.68
CA LYS A 23 1.10 0.26 17.01
C LYS A 23 2.18 1.33 17.09
N VAL A 24 1.95 2.43 16.38
CA VAL A 24 2.74 3.66 16.56
C VAL A 24 1.99 4.59 17.51
N GLU A 25 2.53 4.82 18.69
CA GLU A 25 1.88 5.66 19.69
C GLU A 25 1.91 7.15 19.31
N LEU A 26 0.78 7.80 19.56
CA LEU A 26 0.67 9.26 19.52
C LEU A 26 0.95 9.76 20.93
N SER A 27 2.19 10.11 21.22
CA SER A 27 2.60 10.57 22.55
C SER A 27 1.90 11.90 22.92
N GLY A 28 0.69 11.79 23.54
CA GLY A 28 -0.07 12.94 24.05
C GLY A 28 -0.82 13.77 22.99
N GLU A 29 -0.76 13.42 21.72
CA GLU A 29 -1.47 14.12 20.65
C GLU A 29 -2.94 13.64 20.56
N ILE A 30 -3.88 14.59 20.42
CA ILE A 30 -5.32 14.28 20.26
C ILE A 30 -5.62 13.71 18.86
N GLY A 31 -4.69 13.83 17.95
CA GLY A 31 -4.72 13.33 16.57
C GLY A 31 -3.52 13.84 15.79
N ILE A 32 -3.41 13.43 14.54
CA ILE A 32 -2.28 13.80 13.69
C ILE A 32 -2.75 14.38 12.36
N SER A 33 -1.89 15.15 11.71
CA SER A 33 -2.14 15.64 10.36
C SER A 33 -2.23 14.48 9.37
N VAL A 34 -2.95 14.69 8.26
CA VAL A 34 -3.05 13.70 7.17
C VAL A 34 -1.65 13.30 6.66
N LYS A 35 -0.74 14.26 6.55
CA LYS A 35 0.64 14.01 6.10
C LYS A 35 1.43 13.15 7.10
N ASP A 36 1.31 13.48 8.39
CA ASP A 36 1.99 12.69 9.43
C ASP A 36 1.40 11.28 9.52
N ALA A 37 0.08 11.13 9.36
CA ALA A 37 -0.57 9.84 9.34
C ALA A 37 -0.05 8.97 8.17
N LEU A 38 0.10 9.54 6.98
CA LEU A 38 0.65 8.86 5.81
C LEU A 38 2.07 8.34 6.08
N ILE A 39 2.93 9.18 6.66
CA ILE A 39 4.33 8.84 6.94
C ILE A 39 4.44 7.82 8.09
N ARG A 40 3.78 8.08 9.22
CA ARG A 40 3.87 7.24 10.42
C ARG A 40 3.26 5.85 10.21
N SER A 41 2.19 5.74 9.42
CA SER A 41 1.61 4.45 9.04
C SER A 41 2.44 3.70 8.00
N LYS A 42 3.52 4.32 7.47
CA LYS A 42 4.31 3.82 6.33
C LYS A 42 3.45 3.51 5.10
N ALA A 43 2.38 4.28 4.88
CA ALA A 43 1.54 4.18 3.70
C ALA A 43 2.07 5.02 2.52
N ASN A 44 3.19 5.73 2.69
CA ASN A 44 3.82 6.62 1.70
C ASN A 44 4.68 5.90 0.66
N TYR A 45 4.34 4.66 0.32
CA TYR A 45 5.02 3.92 -0.75
C TYR A 45 4.32 4.10 -2.09
N ASP A 46 5.12 4.08 -3.14
CA ASP A 46 4.63 4.05 -4.51
C ASP A 46 4.23 2.63 -4.93
N VAL A 47 3.23 2.54 -5.79
CA VAL A 47 2.79 1.30 -6.40
C VAL A 47 2.87 1.44 -7.92
N ASN A 48 3.58 0.53 -8.57
CA ASN A 48 3.69 0.48 -10.02
C ASN A 48 3.12 -0.81 -10.58
N LEU A 49 2.72 -0.76 -11.86
CA LEU A 49 2.31 -1.94 -12.62
C LEU A 49 3.54 -2.61 -13.21
N GLN A 50 3.68 -3.91 -12.96
CA GLN A 50 4.76 -4.73 -13.47
C GLN A 50 4.21 -5.87 -14.34
N PRO A 51 4.93 -6.32 -15.38
CA PRO A 51 4.55 -7.49 -16.15
C PRO A 51 4.56 -8.74 -15.27
N ILE A 52 3.68 -9.68 -15.57
CA ILE A 52 3.63 -11.00 -14.93
C ILE A 52 4.23 -12.00 -15.91
N VAL A 53 5.22 -12.77 -15.47
CA VAL A 53 5.88 -13.79 -16.27
C VAL A 53 5.48 -15.18 -15.76
N ALA A 54 5.05 -16.05 -16.66
CA ALA A 54 4.83 -17.45 -16.34
C ALA A 54 6.18 -18.17 -16.18
N LEU A 55 6.37 -18.84 -15.06
CA LEU A 55 7.55 -19.68 -14.83
C LEU A 55 7.36 -21.04 -15.50
N THR A 56 8.07 -21.26 -16.60
CA THR A 56 8.11 -22.60 -17.24
C THR A 56 9.11 -23.51 -16.52
N PRO A 57 9.00 -24.85 -16.68
CA PRO A 57 10.00 -25.76 -16.10
C PRO A 57 11.44 -25.43 -16.51
N GLU A 58 11.66 -25.01 -17.75
CA GLU A 58 12.97 -24.64 -18.28
C GLU A 58 13.52 -23.39 -17.59
N LEU A 59 12.67 -22.37 -17.34
CA LEU A 59 13.06 -21.17 -16.62
C LEU A 59 13.40 -21.49 -15.16
N VAL A 60 12.61 -22.34 -14.50
CA VAL A 60 12.87 -22.79 -13.13
C VAL A 60 14.22 -23.50 -13.05
N GLU A 61 14.52 -24.42 -13.98
CA GLU A 61 15.81 -25.12 -14.01
C GLU A 61 16.98 -24.16 -14.30
N ALA A 62 16.79 -23.20 -15.21
CA ALA A 62 17.82 -22.19 -15.47
C ALA A 62 18.13 -21.34 -14.24
N MET A 63 17.09 -20.96 -13.46
CA MET A 63 17.24 -20.21 -12.22
C MET A 63 17.98 -21.00 -11.13
N LYS A 64 17.71 -22.32 -11.00
CA LYS A 64 18.39 -23.20 -10.04
C LYS A 64 19.89 -23.33 -10.29
N HIS A 65 20.29 -23.20 -11.55
CA HIS A 65 21.70 -23.37 -11.97
C HIS A 65 22.42 -22.03 -12.22
N ASP A 66 21.90 -20.92 -11.70
CA ASP A 66 22.44 -19.56 -11.85
C ASP A 66 22.78 -19.19 -13.32
N LYS A 67 22.05 -19.79 -14.27
CA LYS A 67 22.21 -19.45 -15.68
C LYS A 67 21.68 -18.05 -15.93
N THR A 68 22.45 -17.27 -16.67
CA THR A 68 22.01 -15.95 -17.11
C THR A 68 20.76 -16.08 -17.98
N ILE A 69 19.64 -15.54 -17.51
CA ILE A 69 18.38 -15.50 -18.23
C ILE A 69 18.32 -14.17 -18.96
N ASN A 70 18.18 -14.20 -20.28
CA ASN A 70 18.06 -12.99 -21.07
C ASN A 70 16.66 -12.38 -20.85
N ALA A 71 16.60 -11.06 -20.64
CA ALA A 71 15.33 -10.33 -20.51
C ALA A 71 14.40 -10.54 -21.71
N GLY A 72 14.96 -10.65 -22.94
CA GLY A 72 14.19 -10.95 -24.14
C GLY A 72 13.54 -12.33 -24.12
N ASP A 73 14.15 -13.31 -23.46
CA ASP A 73 13.55 -14.64 -23.30
C ASP A 73 12.42 -14.63 -22.27
N LEU A 74 12.52 -13.84 -21.22
CA LEU A 74 11.44 -13.64 -20.24
C LEU A 74 10.20 -13.01 -20.87
N MET A 75 10.40 -12.08 -21.81
CA MET A 75 9.29 -11.40 -22.49
C MET A 75 8.40 -12.34 -23.30
N LYS A 76 8.89 -13.50 -23.72
CA LYS A 76 8.09 -14.53 -24.43
C LYS A 76 7.04 -15.18 -23.53
N TYR A 77 7.22 -15.10 -22.22
CA TYR A 77 6.36 -15.75 -21.22
C TYR A 77 5.53 -14.74 -20.41
N VAL A 78 5.46 -13.50 -20.87
CA VAL A 78 4.62 -12.47 -20.24
C VAL A 78 3.14 -12.81 -20.45
N ILE A 79 2.37 -12.75 -19.37
CA ILE A 79 0.94 -12.96 -19.41
C ILE A 79 0.28 -11.67 -19.90
N GLU A 80 -0.29 -11.70 -21.09
CA GLU A 80 -0.98 -10.57 -21.69
C GLU A 80 -2.28 -10.22 -20.95
N GLY A 81 -2.66 -8.93 -20.99
CA GLY A 81 -3.89 -8.43 -20.38
C GLY A 81 -3.88 -8.39 -18.84
N ARG A 82 -2.76 -8.76 -18.21
CA ARG A 82 -2.60 -8.76 -16.75
C ARG A 82 -1.31 -8.09 -16.32
N LYS A 83 -1.37 -7.40 -15.18
CA LYS A 83 -0.24 -6.76 -14.53
C LYS A 83 -0.25 -7.08 -13.05
N ALA A 84 0.93 -7.15 -12.44
CA ALA A 84 1.08 -7.15 -11.00
C ALA A 84 1.15 -5.72 -10.47
N THR A 85 0.38 -5.39 -9.45
CA THR A 85 0.64 -4.20 -8.65
C THR A 85 1.77 -4.52 -7.68
N MET A 86 2.80 -3.69 -7.65
CA MET A 86 4.01 -3.92 -6.86
C MET A 86 4.39 -2.68 -6.06
N ARG A 87 4.69 -2.85 -4.78
CA ARG A 87 5.29 -1.80 -3.95
C ARG A 87 6.71 -1.52 -4.42
N MET A 88 7.05 -0.25 -4.59
CA MET A 88 8.36 0.12 -5.10
C MET A 88 9.43 0.25 -4.01
N ASP A 89 9.02 0.33 -2.75
CA ASP A 89 9.94 0.43 -1.61
C ASP A 89 10.58 -0.92 -1.21
N ASN A 90 9.90 -2.03 -1.48
CA ASN A 90 10.38 -3.36 -1.10
C ASN A 90 10.12 -4.45 -2.16
N PHE A 91 9.63 -4.07 -3.33
CA PHE A 91 9.30 -4.94 -4.47
C PHE A 91 8.30 -6.06 -4.13
N LYS A 92 7.47 -5.87 -3.11
CA LYS A 92 6.45 -6.85 -2.73
C LYS A 92 5.27 -6.77 -3.71
N PRO A 93 4.87 -7.88 -4.35
CA PRO A 93 3.66 -7.91 -5.16
C PRO A 93 2.43 -7.84 -4.27
N LEU A 94 1.47 -6.96 -4.63
CA LEU A 94 0.24 -6.74 -3.87
C LEU A 94 -0.94 -7.49 -4.45
N GLY A 95 -1.02 -7.58 -5.78
CA GLY A 95 -2.13 -8.23 -6.46
C GLY A 95 -1.92 -8.31 -7.96
N CYS A 96 -2.88 -8.97 -8.62
CA CYS A 96 -2.95 -9.07 -10.07
C CYS A 96 -4.18 -8.30 -10.55
N VAL A 97 -3.99 -7.43 -11.54
CA VAL A 97 -5.04 -6.56 -12.10
C VAL A 97 -5.02 -6.64 -13.63
N SER A 98 -6.03 -6.07 -14.28
CA SER A 98 -6.01 -5.90 -15.74
C SER A 98 -4.97 -4.85 -16.14
N ASP A 99 -4.50 -4.90 -17.37
CA ASP A 99 -3.53 -3.92 -17.91
C ASP A 99 -4.09 -2.49 -17.99
N GLY A 100 -5.42 -2.34 -18.09
CA GLY A 100 -6.11 -1.06 -18.02
C GLY A 100 -6.34 -0.51 -16.61
N TYR A 101 -5.86 -1.20 -15.55
CA TYR A 101 -6.02 -0.74 -14.17
C TYR A 101 -5.21 0.53 -13.90
N GLY A 102 -5.88 1.57 -13.40
CA GLY A 102 -5.24 2.80 -12.95
C GLY A 102 -4.79 2.71 -11.49
N VAL A 103 -3.50 2.87 -11.24
CA VAL A 103 -2.99 2.96 -9.86
C VAL A 103 -3.34 4.33 -9.28
N TYR A 104 -4.03 4.33 -8.13
CA TYR A 104 -4.29 5.55 -7.38
C TYR A 104 -3.32 5.63 -6.19
N PRO A 105 -2.38 6.60 -6.18
CA PRO A 105 -1.38 6.72 -5.12
C PRO A 105 -2.00 6.95 -3.74
N ASN A 106 -1.44 6.31 -2.72
CA ASN A 106 -1.91 6.47 -1.34
C ASN A 106 -1.88 7.94 -0.89
N GLU A 107 -0.85 8.68 -1.24
CA GLU A 107 -0.73 10.11 -0.94
C GLU A 107 -1.92 10.90 -1.50
N LYS A 108 -2.34 10.64 -2.73
CA LYS A 108 -3.50 11.31 -3.32
C LYS A 108 -4.79 10.94 -2.59
N MET A 109 -4.94 9.69 -2.14
CA MET A 109 -6.08 9.26 -1.34
C MET A 109 -6.13 10.01 0.00
N PHE A 110 -5.01 10.09 0.72
CA PHE A 110 -4.94 10.81 1.99
C PHE A 110 -5.23 12.30 1.81
N ASN A 111 -4.65 12.93 0.78
CA ASN A 111 -4.89 14.34 0.47
C ASN A 111 -6.36 14.61 0.13
N LEU A 112 -6.98 13.74 -0.67
CA LEU A 112 -8.41 13.87 -1.00
C LEU A 112 -9.28 13.78 0.26
N LEU A 113 -9.01 12.82 1.14
CA LEU A 113 -9.73 12.70 2.41
C LEU A 113 -9.52 13.93 3.30
N GLY A 114 -8.32 14.47 3.36
CA GLY A 114 -8.03 15.72 4.04
C GLY A 114 -8.85 16.89 3.51
N MET A 115 -8.95 17.02 2.19
CA MET A 115 -9.77 18.05 1.54
C MET A 115 -11.26 17.88 1.82
N LEU A 116 -11.78 16.67 1.77
CA LEU A 116 -13.19 16.36 2.06
C LEU A 116 -13.58 16.67 3.50
N ALA A 117 -12.68 16.36 4.45
CA ALA A 117 -12.94 16.59 5.86
C ALA A 117 -12.78 18.06 6.28
N SER A 118 -11.91 18.84 5.61
CA SER A 118 -11.73 20.28 5.90
C SER A 118 -12.84 21.18 5.32
N GLY A 119 -13.73 20.64 4.48
CA GLY A 119 -14.64 21.47 3.71
C GLY A 119 -13.91 22.36 2.68
N LYS A 120 -14.63 23.28 2.03
CA LYS A 120 -14.07 24.15 0.98
C LYS A 120 -13.13 25.25 1.49
N ASP A 121 -13.06 25.49 2.80
CA ASP A 121 -12.22 26.54 3.40
C ASP A 121 -10.95 25.94 4.02
N MET A 122 -9.91 25.87 3.20
CA MET A 122 -8.55 25.48 3.66
C MET A 122 -7.92 26.47 4.66
N ASN A 123 -8.61 27.58 4.99
CA ASN A 123 -8.14 28.62 5.91
C ASN A 123 -8.66 28.47 7.34
N ARG A 124 -9.36 27.39 7.67
CA ARG A 124 -9.78 27.13 9.05
C ARG A 124 -8.69 26.38 9.81
N GLU A 125 -8.46 26.78 11.04
CA GLU A 125 -7.60 26.12 12.03
C GLU A 125 -8.09 24.69 12.40
N ASP A 126 -9.29 24.32 11.96
CA ASP A 126 -9.87 22.97 12.09
C ASP A 126 -9.29 22.04 11.00
N VAL A 127 -8.00 21.76 11.10
CA VAL A 127 -7.38 20.71 10.26
C VAL A 127 -8.05 19.38 10.60
N PRO A 128 -8.56 18.63 9.61
CA PRO A 128 -9.13 17.32 9.87
C PRO A 128 -8.09 16.44 10.55
N ILE A 129 -8.44 15.96 11.73
CA ILE A 129 -7.56 15.18 12.56
C ILE A 129 -7.72 13.72 12.18
N VAL A 130 -6.65 13.10 11.72
CA VAL A 130 -6.62 11.66 11.54
C VAL A 130 -6.64 10.99 12.90
N GLU A 131 -7.67 10.19 13.15
CA GLU A 131 -7.80 9.41 14.36
C GLU A 131 -6.99 8.11 14.28
N THR A 132 -7.06 7.43 13.14
CA THR A 132 -6.30 6.21 12.90
C THR A 132 -5.97 6.08 11.42
N ALA A 133 -4.77 5.63 11.13
CA ALA A 133 -4.37 5.24 9.79
C ALA A 133 -3.52 3.97 9.84
N GLY A 134 -3.56 3.17 8.80
CA GLY A 134 -2.76 1.95 8.81
C GLY A 134 -2.67 1.25 7.46
N VAL A 135 -1.76 0.29 7.46
CA VAL A 135 -1.46 -0.59 6.34
C VAL A 135 -1.69 -2.03 6.78
N ILE A 136 -2.45 -2.78 6.02
CA ILE A 136 -2.81 -4.16 6.29
C ILE A 136 -2.29 -5.05 5.17
N ASP A 137 -1.92 -6.28 5.52
CA ASP A 137 -1.54 -7.34 4.58
C ASP A 137 -0.39 -6.88 3.65
N GLY A 138 0.63 -6.29 4.26
CA GLY A 138 1.84 -5.85 3.55
C GLY A 138 1.61 -4.74 2.53
N GLY A 139 0.52 -4.00 2.63
CA GLY A 139 0.19 -2.90 1.72
C GLY A 139 -0.92 -3.17 0.73
N ARG A 140 -1.55 -4.33 0.77
CA ARG A 140 -2.72 -4.62 -0.07
C ARG A 140 -3.92 -3.76 0.27
N ARG A 141 -4.00 -3.30 1.53
CA ARG A 141 -5.06 -2.42 2.02
C ARG A 141 -4.46 -1.30 2.83
N VAL A 142 -4.92 -0.09 2.57
CA VAL A 142 -4.60 1.11 3.33
C VAL A 142 -5.92 1.71 3.80
N PHE A 143 -5.96 2.15 5.03
CA PHE A 143 -7.14 2.80 5.59
C PHE A 143 -6.77 4.04 6.38
N VAL A 144 -7.72 4.94 6.52
CA VAL A 144 -7.63 6.12 7.36
C VAL A 144 -9.01 6.42 7.94
N THR A 145 -9.08 6.71 9.23
CA THR A 145 -10.27 7.22 9.90
C THR A 145 -10.01 8.65 10.38
N MET A 146 -11.00 9.49 10.29
CA MET A 146 -10.89 10.91 10.62
C MET A 146 -12.02 11.26 11.60
N ARG A 147 -11.70 12.16 12.53
CA ARG A 147 -12.71 12.81 13.36
C ARG A 147 -13.21 14.04 12.62
N MET A 148 -14.52 14.13 12.45
CA MET A 148 -15.23 15.30 11.98
C MET A 148 -15.78 16.10 13.16
#